data_e46dbd5a25c2b238c136c7877ee1a653
#
_entry.id   e46dbd5a25c2b238c136c7877ee1a653
#
_cell.length_a   1.000
_cell.length_b   1.000
_cell.length_c   1.000
_cell.angle_alpha   90.00
_cell.angle_beta   90.00
_cell.angle_gamma   90.00
#
_symmetry.space_group_name_H-M   'P 1'
#
loop_
_entity.id
_entity.type
_entity.pdbx_description
1 polymer ?
#
loop_
_entity_poly.entity_id
_entity_poly.type
_entity_poly.pdbx_seq_one_letter_code
_entity_poly.pdbx_strand_id
1 'polypeptide(L)'
;MKAKIICTFLIVNFITLNMFAQDPVLKSAFNGKNLKGWVVPENNIWWSVENGILRAKSGPDKKGSILWTDKEYTDFVIETDFRYDEGTVDTGIFLRNDKEQIQMGISGSLKRDMTGSPYIVGKKYPVEAQNVKEILKPNDWNTIKVIAIAGYYEVWLNNKHVMSYTSDSYVKTGPIGLQLHPNTEMTASFRNIKIGKM
;
A
#
# COMPACT_ATOMS: atom_id res chain seq x y z
N MET A 1 27.87 -11.87 71.14
CA MET A 1 26.58 -11.61 70.44
C MET A 1 26.85 -11.48 68.95
N LYS A 2 26.40 -12.45 68.15
CA LYS A 2 26.55 -12.43 66.68
C LYS A 2 25.22 -11.97 66.06
N ALA A 3 25.21 -10.82 65.40
CA ALA A 3 24.05 -10.30 64.69
C ALA A 3 23.87 -11.09 63.37
N LYS A 4 22.68 -11.68 63.16
CA LYS A 4 22.30 -12.28 61.89
C LYS A 4 21.66 -11.21 61.00
N ILE A 5 22.31 -10.92 59.87
CA ILE A 5 21.74 -10.07 58.85
C ILE A 5 20.81 -10.94 58.00
N ILE A 6 19.50 -10.67 58.01
CA ILE A 6 18.52 -11.27 57.14
C ILE A 6 18.40 -10.43 55.90
N CYS A 7 18.94 -10.88 54.75
CA CYS A 7 18.71 -10.24 53.44
C CYS A 7 17.37 -10.73 52.90
N THR A 8 16.37 -9.83 52.91
CA THR A 8 15.08 -10.09 52.25
C THR A 8 15.21 -9.77 50.78
N PHE A 9 15.23 -10.82 49.93
CA PHE A 9 15.17 -10.64 48.48
C PHE A 9 13.74 -10.29 48.07
N LEU A 10 13.52 -9.03 47.61
CA LEU A 10 12.29 -8.62 46.94
C LEU A 10 12.32 -9.18 45.51
N ILE A 11 11.52 -10.21 45.23
CA ILE A 11 11.29 -10.68 43.86
C ILE A 11 10.29 -9.74 43.22
N VAL A 12 10.77 -8.83 42.35
CA VAL A 12 9.92 -8.02 41.48
C VAL A 12 9.50 -8.85 40.30
N ASN A 13 8.27 -9.34 40.32
CA ASN A 13 7.67 -9.99 39.17
C ASN A 13 7.38 -8.93 38.08
N PHE A 14 8.20 -8.89 37.05
CA PHE A 14 7.89 -8.17 35.82
C PHE A 14 6.80 -8.96 35.08
N ILE A 15 5.55 -8.56 35.22
CA ILE A 15 4.47 -9.01 34.35
C ILE A 15 4.68 -8.29 33.02
N THR A 16 5.31 -8.96 32.05
CA THR A 16 5.31 -8.50 30.65
C THR A 16 3.89 -8.69 30.10
N LEU A 17 3.12 -7.61 30.06
CA LEU A 17 1.89 -7.58 29.25
C LEU A 17 2.30 -7.73 27.80
N ASN A 18 2.24 -8.93 27.27
CA ASN A 18 2.21 -9.15 25.82
C ASN A 18 0.87 -8.61 25.32
N MET A 19 0.83 -7.33 24.92
CA MET A 19 -0.26 -6.84 24.09
C MET A 19 -0.10 -7.54 22.73
N PHE A 20 -0.81 -8.65 22.55
CA PHE A 20 -1.06 -9.17 21.21
C PHE A 20 -1.90 -8.12 20.48
N ALA A 21 -1.26 -7.29 19.67
CA ALA A 21 -1.98 -6.50 18.68
C ALA A 21 -2.70 -7.51 17.79
N GLN A 22 -4.01 -7.57 17.88
CA GLN A 22 -4.81 -8.44 17.04
C GLN A 22 -4.63 -7.97 15.59
N ASP A 23 -4.27 -8.87 14.69
CA ASP A 23 -4.15 -8.55 13.27
C ASP A 23 -5.46 -7.88 12.79
N PRO A 24 -5.38 -6.77 12.06
CA PRO A 24 -6.55 -6.05 11.63
C PRO A 24 -7.43 -6.93 10.73
N VAL A 25 -8.74 -6.91 10.98
CA VAL A 25 -9.69 -7.62 10.13
C VAL A 25 -9.80 -6.93 8.78
N LEU A 26 -9.26 -7.55 7.75
CA LEU A 26 -9.34 -7.07 6.38
C LEU A 26 -10.75 -7.30 5.82
N LYS A 27 -11.41 -6.23 5.36
CA LYS A 27 -12.72 -6.26 4.72
C LYS A 27 -12.58 -5.95 3.24
N SER A 28 -13.38 -6.61 2.40
CA SER A 28 -13.39 -6.32 0.97
C SER A 28 -13.77 -4.85 0.73
N ALA A 29 -12.91 -4.13 0.03
CA ALA A 29 -13.13 -2.76 -0.45
C ALA A 29 -13.54 -2.73 -1.93
N PHE A 30 -13.47 -3.86 -2.61
CA PHE A 30 -13.89 -4.04 -4.00
C PHE A 30 -14.81 -5.26 -4.11
N ASN A 31 -16.01 -5.04 -4.67
CA ASN A 31 -17.06 -6.06 -4.73
C ASN A 31 -16.96 -7.00 -5.95
N GLY A 32 -15.98 -6.76 -6.85
CA GLY A 32 -15.78 -7.53 -8.08
C GLY A 32 -16.85 -7.32 -9.17
N LYS A 33 -17.82 -6.41 -8.97
CA LYS A 33 -18.95 -6.21 -9.88
C LYS A 33 -19.02 -4.81 -10.49
N ASN A 34 -18.65 -3.79 -9.71
CA ASN A 34 -18.72 -2.38 -10.11
C ASN A 34 -17.82 -1.53 -9.19
N LEU A 35 -17.79 -0.23 -9.46
CA LEU A 35 -16.98 0.75 -8.71
C LEU A 35 -17.70 1.31 -7.46
N LYS A 36 -18.73 0.66 -6.93
CA LYS A 36 -19.35 1.07 -5.68
C LYS A 36 -18.33 1.02 -4.53
N GLY A 37 -18.25 2.09 -3.75
CA GLY A 37 -17.25 2.26 -2.69
C GLY A 37 -16.01 3.04 -3.15
N TRP A 38 -16.05 3.53 -4.41
CA TRP A 38 -14.99 4.31 -5.03
C TRP A 38 -15.54 5.60 -5.62
N VAL A 39 -14.76 6.67 -5.56
CA VAL A 39 -15.06 7.96 -6.22
C VAL A 39 -14.65 7.85 -7.67
N VAL A 40 -15.63 7.58 -8.53
CA VAL A 40 -15.41 7.42 -9.97
C VAL A 40 -15.15 8.79 -10.59
N PRO A 41 -14.02 8.98 -11.31
CA PRO A 41 -13.74 10.25 -11.99
C PRO A 41 -14.87 10.65 -12.96
N GLU A 42 -15.11 11.93 -13.08
CA GLU A 42 -16.01 12.47 -14.10
C GLU A 42 -15.53 12.06 -15.51
N ASN A 43 -16.46 11.68 -16.39
CA ASN A 43 -16.15 11.17 -17.73
C ASN A 43 -15.17 10.00 -17.72
N ASN A 44 -15.32 9.07 -16.77
CA ASN A 44 -14.43 7.92 -16.60
C ASN A 44 -14.31 7.08 -17.86
N ILE A 45 -13.09 7.02 -18.40
CA ILE A 45 -12.68 6.14 -19.51
C ILE A 45 -11.52 5.21 -19.11
N TRP A 46 -11.06 5.31 -17.88
CA TRP A 46 -9.82 4.67 -17.38
C TRP A 46 -10.09 3.43 -16.53
N TRP A 47 -11.20 3.45 -15.77
CA TRP A 47 -11.50 2.44 -14.76
C TRP A 47 -12.71 1.61 -15.17
N SER A 48 -12.52 0.31 -15.32
CA SER A 48 -13.59 -0.64 -15.65
C SER A 48 -13.54 -1.87 -14.75
N VAL A 49 -14.65 -2.57 -14.68
CA VAL A 49 -14.75 -3.85 -13.94
C VAL A 49 -15.27 -4.91 -14.88
N GLU A 50 -14.50 -5.98 -15.00
CA GLU A 50 -14.85 -7.13 -15.84
C GLU A 50 -14.38 -8.43 -15.17
N ASN A 51 -15.25 -9.43 -15.09
CA ASN A 51 -14.96 -10.76 -14.54
C ASN A 51 -14.28 -10.73 -13.14
N GLY A 52 -14.72 -9.84 -12.25
CA GLY A 52 -14.16 -9.71 -10.90
C GLY A 52 -12.86 -8.93 -10.83
N ILE A 53 -12.39 -8.36 -11.93
CA ILE A 53 -11.14 -7.62 -12.05
C ILE A 53 -11.45 -6.14 -12.23
N LEU A 54 -10.82 -5.30 -11.43
CA LEU A 54 -10.73 -3.86 -11.63
C LEU A 54 -9.55 -3.59 -12.57
N ARG A 55 -9.82 -2.93 -13.68
CA ARG A 55 -8.81 -2.61 -14.69
C ARG A 55 -8.58 -1.11 -14.75
N ALA A 56 -7.31 -0.71 -14.73
CA ALA A 56 -6.83 0.63 -15.02
C ALA A 56 -6.21 0.63 -16.41
N LYS A 57 -6.74 1.42 -17.35
CA LYS A 57 -6.25 1.49 -18.73
C LYS A 57 -6.10 2.94 -19.17
N SER A 58 -4.99 3.27 -19.81
CA SER A 58 -4.74 4.59 -20.38
C SER A 58 -5.75 4.92 -21.46
N GLY A 59 -6.29 6.15 -21.40
CA GLY A 59 -7.08 6.72 -22.50
C GLY A 59 -6.22 7.23 -23.65
N PRO A 60 -6.85 7.67 -24.75
CA PRO A 60 -6.13 8.15 -25.96
C PRO A 60 -5.14 9.28 -25.66
N ASP A 61 -5.51 10.20 -24.77
CA ASP A 61 -4.70 11.35 -24.39
C ASP A 61 -3.64 11.04 -23.35
N LYS A 62 -3.57 9.80 -22.88
CA LYS A 62 -2.66 9.34 -21.80
C LYS A 62 -2.71 10.25 -20.57
N LYS A 63 -3.89 10.80 -20.26
CA LYS A 63 -4.12 11.53 -19.00
C LYS A 63 -4.09 10.57 -17.82
N GLY A 64 -3.49 11.02 -16.72
CA GLY A 64 -3.52 10.30 -15.45
C GLY A 64 -4.91 10.32 -14.83
N SER A 65 -5.16 9.35 -13.98
CA SER A 65 -6.39 9.24 -13.22
C SER A 65 -6.10 8.57 -11.87
N ILE A 66 -6.86 8.92 -10.84
CA ILE A 66 -6.79 8.25 -9.55
C ILE A 66 -8.19 7.78 -9.18
N LEU A 67 -8.30 6.53 -8.83
CA LEU A 67 -9.53 5.95 -8.28
C LEU A 67 -9.42 5.95 -6.76
N TRP A 68 -10.08 6.89 -6.11
CA TRP A 68 -10.09 7.05 -4.66
C TRP A 68 -11.17 6.19 -4.01
N THR A 69 -10.91 5.69 -2.80
CA THR A 69 -11.97 5.15 -1.95
C THR A 69 -12.95 6.27 -1.56
N ASP A 70 -14.24 5.93 -1.43
CA ASP A 70 -15.27 6.86 -0.90
C ASP A 70 -15.16 7.09 0.61
N LYS A 71 -14.28 6.33 1.28
CA LYS A 71 -14.00 6.41 2.72
C LYS A 71 -12.59 6.91 2.96
N GLU A 72 -12.42 7.56 4.10
CA GLU A 72 -11.13 7.98 4.61
C GLU A 72 -10.61 7.03 5.69
N TYR A 73 -9.29 6.99 5.80
CA TYR A 73 -8.55 6.12 6.72
C TYR A 73 -7.47 6.92 7.42
N THR A 74 -7.27 6.63 8.71
CA THR A 74 -6.15 7.15 9.52
C THR A 74 -5.01 6.15 9.50
N ASP A 75 -5.13 5.08 10.29
CA ASP A 75 -4.20 3.97 10.30
C ASP A 75 -4.87 2.77 9.63
N PHE A 76 -4.18 2.14 8.68
CA PHE A 76 -4.80 1.11 7.88
C PHE A 76 -3.80 0.08 7.34
N VAL A 77 -4.35 -1.04 6.94
CA VAL A 77 -3.72 -2.02 6.07
C VAL A 77 -4.53 -2.11 4.79
N ILE A 78 -3.88 -2.03 3.64
CA ILE A 78 -4.47 -2.41 2.35
C ILE A 78 -3.71 -3.61 1.79
N GLU A 79 -4.46 -4.60 1.31
CA GLU A 79 -3.95 -5.75 0.58
C GLU A 79 -4.70 -5.86 -0.74
N THR A 80 -3.97 -6.06 -1.84
CA THR A 80 -4.55 -6.27 -3.16
C THR A 80 -3.69 -7.18 -4.00
N ASP A 81 -4.32 -8.03 -4.81
CA ASP A 81 -3.64 -8.66 -5.93
C ASP A 81 -3.58 -7.67 -7.09
N PHE A 82 -2.44 -7.64 -7.77
CA PHE A 82 -2.21 -6.82 -8.95
C PHE A 82 -1.47 -7.60 -10.03
N ARG A 83 -1.64 -7.16 -11.28
CA ARG A 83 -0.90 -7.67 -12.43
C ARG A 83 -0.62 -6.54 -13.42
N TYR A 84 0.57 -6.55 -13.99
CA TYR A 84 0.94 -5.68 -15.09
C TYR A 84 0.53 -6.37 -16.39
N ASP A 85 -0.42 -5.76 -17.13
CA ASP A 85 -1.00 -6.40 -18.32
C ASP A 85 -0.30 -5.94 -19.60
N GLU A 86 -0.37 -4.64 -19.93
CA GLU A 86 0.11 -4.11 -21.22
C GLU A 86 0.89 -2.81 -21.02
N GLY A 87 1.86 -2.58 -21.91
CA GLY A 87 2.63 -1.34 -21.96
C GLY A 87 3.64 -1.18 -20.82
N THR A 88 4.02 0.07 -20.55
CA THR A 88 4.92 0.41 -19.45
C THR A 88 4.09 0.80 -18.22
N VAL A 89 3.85 -0.17 -17.34
CA VAL A 89 3.02 0.06 -16.17
C VAL A 89 3.75 0.94 -15.15
N ASP A 90 3.17 2.10 -14.89
CA ASP A 90 3.54 3.07 -13.86
C ASP A 90 2.27 3.37 -13.05
N THR A 91 2.16 2.77 -11.88
CA THR A 91 0.98 2.85 -11.02
C THR A 91 1.39 2.88 -9.55
N GLY A 92 0.45 2.98 -8.64
CA GLY A 92 0.76 2.99 -7.21
C GLY A 92 -0.48 3.04 -6.33
N ILE A 93 -0.26 2.90 -5.04
CA ILE A 93 -1.26 3.04 -3.99
C ILE A 93 -0.98 4.33 -3.25
N PHE A 94 -1.82 5.35 -3.44
CA PHE A 94 -1.76 6.60 -2.70
C PHE A 94 -2.23 6.44 -1.27
N LEU A 95 -1.52 7.10 -0.36
CA LEU A 95 -1.70 6.99 1.09
C LEU A 95 -2.31 8.29 1.64
N ARG A 96 -3.64 8.35 1.76
CA ARG A 96 -4.43 9.48 2.33
C ARG A 96 -4.42 10.79 1.51
N ASN A 97 -3.56 10.95 0.51
CA ASN A 97 -3.49 12.10 -0.40
C ASN A 97 -2.72 11.73 -1.67
N ASP A 98 -2.57 12.69 -2.58
CA ASP A 98 -1.85 12.54 -3.86
C ASP A 98 -0.34 12.85 -3.78
N LYS A 99 0.22 13.03 -2.58
CA LYS A 99 1.64 13.41 -2.38
C LYS A 99 2.51 12.26 -1.93
N GLU A 100 1.92 11.21 -1.41
CA GLU A 100 2.63 10.02 -0.91
C GLU A 100 1.98 8.76 -1.44
N GLN A 101 2.77 7.90 -2.07
CA GLN A 101 2.30 6.62 -2.59
C GLN A 101 3.33 5.52 -2.43
N ILE A 102 2.87 4.28 -2.46
CA ILE A 102 3.72 3.12 -2.71
C ILE A 102 3.68 2.86 -4.21
N GLN A 103 4.83 3.02 -4.83
CA GLN A 103 5.02 2.81 -6.27
C GLN A 103 4.82 1.35 -6.65
N MET A 104 4.28 1.12 -7.83
CA MET A 104 4.15 -0.19 -8.46
C MET A 104 4.49 -0.06 -9.95
N GLY A 105 5.45 -0.87 -10.41
CA GLY A 105 5.95 -0.86 -11.78
C GLY A 105 7.06 0.15 -12.04
N ILE A 106 7.19 0.55 -13.29
CA ILE A 106 8.30 1.35 -13.81
C ILE A 106 8.10 2.82 -13.46
N SER A 107 9.00 3.36 -12.66
CA SER A 107 9.00 4.80 -12.36
C SER A 107 9.25 5.64 -13.62
N GLY A 108 8.36 6.57 -13.90
CA GLY A 108 8.51 7.51 -15.02
C GLY A 108 9.77 8.38 -14.92
N SER A 109 10.24 8.68 -13.72
CA SER A 109 11.44 9.49 -13.51
C SER A 109 12.76 8.69 -13.52
N LEU A 110 12.76 7.47 -12.95
CA LEU A 110 13.97 6.64 -12.85
C LEU A 110 14.12 5.62 -13.98
N LYS A 111 13.04 5.40 -14.76
CA LYS A 111 13.00 4.44 -15.90
C LYS A 111 13.36 3.00 -15.51
N ARG A 112 13.04 2.62 -14.29
CA ARG A 112 13.24 1.27 -13.75
C ARG A 112 12.13 0.91 -12.77
N ASP A 113 12.00 -0.38 -12.48
CA ASP A 113 11.01 -0.88 -11.52
C ASP A 113 11.31 -0.35 -10.12
N MET A 114 10.29 0.23 -9.50
CA MET A 114 10.32 0.78 -8.15
C MET A 114 9.18 0.20 -7.28
N THR A 115 8.64 -0.96 -7.68
CA THR A 115 7.55 -1.63 -6.97
C THR A 115 7.87 -1.80 -5.49
N GLY A 116 6.91 -1.39 -4.64
CA GLY A 116 7.04 -1.44 -3.19
C GLY A 116 7.80 -0.27 -2.56
N SER A 117 8.43 0.59 -3.35
CA SER A 117 9.15 1.77 -2.84
C SER A 117 8.21 2.94 -2.60
N PRO A 118 8.40 3.75 -1.54
CA PRO A 118 7.59 4.94 -1.31
C PRO A 118 8.04 6.06 -2.26
N TYR A 119 7.08 6.71 -2.92
CA TYR A 119 7.30 7.96 -3.62
C TYR A 119 6.66 9.10 -2.82
N ILE A 120 7.47 10.08 -2.44
CA ILE A 120 7.09 11.24 -1.64
C ILE A 120 7.36 12.51 -2.47
N VAL A 121 6.34 13.31 -2.71
CA VAL A 121 6.49 14.58 -3.43
C VAL A 121 7.53 15.46 -2.70
N GLY A 122 8.51 15.94 -3.45
CA GLY A 122 9.64 16.71 -2.91
C GLY A 122 10.85 15.87 -2.48
N LYS A 123 10.67 14.59 -2.14
CA LYS A 123 11.77 13.67 -1.76
C LYS A 123 12.01 12.55 -2.78
N LYS A 124 11.07 12.34 -3.71
CA LYS A 124 11.07 11.23 -4.67
C LYS A 124 11.06 9.87 -3.93
N TYR A 125 12.07 9.04 -4.12
CA TYR A 125 12.22 7.72 -3.51
C TYR A 125 13.24 7.77 -2.37
N PRO A 126 12.84 8.09 -1.11
CA PRO A 126 13.77 8.22 0.01
C PRO A 126 14.39 6.88 0.43
N VAL A 127 13.74 5.78 0.11
CA VAL A 127 14.23 4.41 0.29
C VAL A 127 13.73 3.54 -0.87
N GLU A 128 14.46 2.48 -1.19
CA GLU A 128 14.05 1.51 -2.20
C GLU A 128 13.66 0.18 -1.56
N ALA A 129 12.60 -0.42 -2.08
CA ALA A 129 12.21 -1.77 -1.70
C ALA A 129 13.28 -2.78 -2.10
N GLN A 130 13.52 -3.76 -1.25
CA GLN A 130 14.58 -4.74 -1.41
C GLN A 130 14.07 -6.05 -1.99
N ASN A 131 14.93 -6.75 -2.74
CA ASN A 131 14.68 -8.09 -3.31
C ASN A 131 13.44 -8.19 -4.21
N VAL A 132 12.97 -7.05 -4.74
CA VAL A 132 11.74 -7.01 -5.57
C VAL A 132 11.90 -7.85 -6.82
N LYS A 133 13.06 -7.78 -7.48
CA LYS A 133 13.34 -8.51 -8.72
C LYS A 133 13.23 -10.03 -8.58
N GLU A 134 13.57 -10.56 -7.43
CA GLU A 134 13.52 -11.99 -7.12
C GLU A 134 12.11 -12.45 -6.69
N ILE A 135 11.26 -11.50 -6.25
CA ILE A 135 9.95 -11.80 -5.64
C ILE A 135 8.81 -11.54 -6.62
N LEU A 136 8.92 -10.47 -7.43
CA LEU A 136 7.91 -10.04 -8.39
C LEU A 136 7.77 -11.08 -9.52
N LYS A 137 6.53 -11.42 -9.85
CA LYS A 137 6.17 -12.26 -10.99
C LYS A 137 5.71 -11.34 -12.13
N PRO A 138 6.53 -11.05 -13.13
CA PRO A 138 6.27 -9.98 -14.10
C PRO A 138 4.97 -10.11 -14.90
N ASN A 139 4.55 -11.33 -15.21
CA ASN A 139 3.39 -11.62 -16.10
C ASN A 139 2.28 -12.38 -15.36
N ASP A 140 2.27 -12.33 -14.04
CA ASP A 140 1.32 -13.07 -13.22
C ASP A 140 0.80 -12.19 -12.06
N TRP A 141 -0.19 -12.70 -11.36
CA TRP A 141 -0.72 -12.05 -10.18
C TRP A 141 0.31 -12.00 -9.04
N ASN A 142 0.46 -10.82 -8.50
CA ASN A 142 1.24 -10.55 -7.30
C ASN A 142 0.32 -10.00 -6.22
N THR A 143 0.66 -10.21 -4.96
CA THR A 143 -0.05 -9.61 -3.84
C THR A 143 0.84 -8.56 -3.20
N ILE A 144 0.34 -7.34 -3.06
CA ILE A 144 0.98 -6.28 -2.29
C ILE A 144 0.15 -6.00 -1.04
N LYS A 145 0.81 -5.91 0.11
CA LYS A 145 0.23 -5.46 1.37
C LYS A 145 0.98 -4.23 1.85
N VAL A 146 0.25 -3.17 2.15
CA VAL A 146 0.78 -1.92 2.68
C VAL A 146 0.16 -1.66 4.04
N ILE A 147 0.99 -1.46 5.05
CA ILE A 147 0.61 -1.02 6.39
C ILE A 147 0.98 0.45 6.50
N ALA A 148 0.06 1.30 6.95
CA ALA A 148 0.27 2.72 7.16
C ALA A 148 -0.24 3.13 8.55
N ILE A 149 0.69 3.36 9.48
CA ILE A 149 0.40 3.80 10.86
C ILE A 149 1.08 5.15 11.08
N ALA A 150 0.29 6.20 11.27
CA ALA A 150 0.80 7.57 11.23
C ALA A 150 1.66 7.77 9.96
N GLY A 151 2.92 8.19 10.10
CA GLY A 151 3.88 8.30 8.99
C GLY A 151 4.69 7.04 8.71
N TYR A 152 4.53 5.98 9.50
CA TYR A 152 5.25 4.73 9.28
C TYR A 152 4.56 3.88 8.22
N TYR A 153 5.32 3.49 7.20
CA TYR A 153 4.88 2.64 6.09
C TYR A 153 5.69 1.36 6.04
N GLU A 154 4.99 0.25 5.85
CA GLU A 154 5.60 -1.06 5.70
C GLU A 154 4.96 -1.77 4.49
N VAL A 155 5.79 -2.39 3.65
CA VAL A 155 5.32 -3.04 2.43
C VAL A 155 5.81 -4.48 2.36
N TRP A 156 4.86 -5.33 1.99
CA TRP A 156 5.07 -6.76 1.74
C TRP A 156 4.67 -7.08 0.31
N LEU A 157 5.52 -7.77 -0.42
CA LEU A 157 5.28 -8.26 -1.78
C LEU A 157 5.31 -9.78 -1.76
N ASN A 158 4.23 -10.44 -2.21
CA ASN A 158 4.10 -11.89 -2.20
C ASN A 158 4.50 -12.53 -0.85
N ASN A 159 4.00 -11.95 0.25
CA ASN A 159 4.29 -12.35 1.64
C ASN A 159 5.75 -12.17 2.09
N LYS A 160 6.56 -11.42 1.35
CA LYS A 160 7.92 -11.05 1.75
C LYS A 160 7.95 -9.58 2.11
N HIS A 161 8.50 -9.23 3.28
CA HIS A 161 8.76 -7.85 3.65
C HIS A 161 9.81 -7.27 2.70
N VAL A 162 9.51 -6.13 2.10
CA VAL A 162 10.39 -5.50 1.09
C VAL A 162 10.80 -4.07 1.45
N MET A 163 10.03 -3.38 2.28
CA MET A 163 10.31 -1.98 2.61
C MET A 163 9.66 -1.57 3.94
N SER A 164 10.38 -0.74 4.71
CA SER A 164 9.82 0.10 5.76
C SER A 164 10.40 1.51 5.67
N TYR A 165 9.56 2.52 5.95
CA TYR A 165 9.93 3.93 5.88
C TYR A 165 9.04 4.76 6.81
N THR A 166 9.60 5.83 7.40
CA THR A 166 8.84 6.80 8.18
C THR A 166 8.85 8.15 7.46
N SER A 167 7.68 8.59 7.00
CA SER A 167 7.48 9.91 6.42
C SER A 167 7.23 10.95 7.50
N ASP A 168 7.86 12.11 7.37
CA ASP A 168 7.64 13.30 8.19
C ASP A 168 6.61 14.27 7.58
N SER A 169 6.12 13.96 6.36
CA SER A 169 5.16 14.78 5.60
C SER A 169 3.79 14.12 5.44
N TYR A 170 3.53 13.01 6.14
CA TYR A 170 2.28 12.28 6.00
C TYR A 170 1.05 13.10 6.41
N VAL A 171 -0.07 12.83 5.75
CA VAL A 171 -1.38 13.33 6.14
C VAL A 171 -2.04 12.33 7.09
N LYS A 172 -2.65 12.85 8.18
CA LYS A 172 -3.21 12.00 9.24
C LYS A 172 -4.39 11.14 8.75
N THR A 173 -5.28 11.73 7.95
CA THR A 173 -6.51 11.06 7.50
C THR A 173 -6.81 11.44 6.06
N GLY A 174 -7.28 10.49 5.28
CA GLY A 174 -7.69 10.71 3.90
C GLY A 174 -7.99 9.39 3.17
N PRO A 175 -8.42 9.46 1.91
CA PRO A 175 -8.76 8.29 1.10
C PRO A 175 -7.50 7.52 0.66
N ILE A 176 -7.70 6.26 0.27
CA ILE A 176 -6.68 5.44 -0.38
C ILE A 176 -6.97 5.49 -1.89
N GLY A 177 -5.94 5.69 -2.71
CA GLY A 177 -6.09 5.81 -4.17
C GLY A 177 -5.31 4.77 -4.94
N LEU A 178 -5.88 4.28 -6.04
CA LEU A 178 -5.15 3.54 -7.06
C LEU A 178 -4.81 4.50 -8.21
N GLN A 179 -3.55 4.50 -8.65
CA GLN A 179 -3.07 5.41 -9.68
C GLN A 179 -3.13 4.79 -11.08
N LEU A 180 -3.47 5.60 -12.05
CA LEU A 180 -3.09 5.48 -13.45
C LEU A 180 -2.19 6.67 -13.79
N HIS A 181 -0.90 6.43 -13.98
CA HIS A 181 0.07 7.51 -14.22
C HIS A 181 -0.13 8.15 -15.60
N PRO A 182 0.00 9.48 -15.73
CA PRO A 182 -0.08 10.14 -17.04
C PRO A 182 1.14 9.84 -17.93
N ASN A 183 1.00 10.17 -19.22
CA ASN A 183 2.07 10.12 -20.23
C ASN A 183 2.65 8.73 -20.51
N THR A 184 1.97 7.69 -20.10
CA THR A 184 2.36 6.30 -20.42
C THR A 184 1.15 5.54 -20.98
N GLU A 185 1.42 4.63 -21.88
CA GLU A 185 0.43 3.66 -22.34
C GLU A 185 0.57 2.41 -21.48
N MET A 186 -0.48 2.10 -20.73
CA MET A 186 -0.45 0.99 -19.79
C MET A 186 -1.83 0.41 -19.55
N THR A 187 -1.83 -0.85 -19.15
CA THR A 187 -2.95 -1.52 -18.51
C THR A 187 -2.46 -2.25 -17.28
N ALA A 188 -3.12 -2.03 -16.15
CA ALA A 188 -2.91 -2.77 -14.91
C ALA A 188 -4.24 -3.32 -14.38
N SER A 189 -4.19 -4.50 -13.79
CA SER A 189 -5.34 -5.18 -13.21
C SER A 189 -5.20 -5.33 -11.71
N PHE A 190 -6.32 -5.19 -10.99
CA PHE A 190 -6.42 -5.36 -9.56
C PHE A 190 -7.59 -6.27 -9.20
N ARG A 191 -7.46 -7.05 -8.15
CA ARG A 191 -8.54 -7.85 -7.56
C ARG A 191 -8.29 -8.09 -6.08
N ASN A 192 -9.27 -8.66 -5.39
CA ASN A 192 -9.14 -9.01 -3.97
C ASN A 192 -8.72 -7.84 -3.08
N ILE A 193 -9.16 -6.61 -3.43
CA ILE A 193 -8.78 -5.41 -2.69
C ILE A 193 -9.48 -5.44 -1.34
N LYS A 194 -8.70 -5.46 -0.28
CA LYS A 194 -9.16 -5.50 1.11
C LYS A 194 -8.50 -4.39 1.91
N ILE A 195 -9.24 -3.78 2.82
CA ILE A 195 -8.75 -2.74 3.72
C ILE A 195 -9.19 -3.07 5.14
N GLY A 196 -8.27 -2.94 6.08
CA GLY A 196 -8.49 -3.01 7.52
C GLY A 196 -8.08 -1.71 8.20
N LYS A 197 -8.84 -1.28 9.21
CA LYS A 197 -8.43 -0.19 10.10
C LYS A 197 -7.55 -0.77 11.21
N MET A 198 -6.51 -0.06 11.55
CA MET A 198 -5.60 -0.35 12.66
C MET A 198 -6.12 0.30 13.95
#